data_50e74193f359f950496984033b012084
#
_entry.id   50e74193f359f950496984033b012084
#
_cell.length_a   1.000
_cell.length_b   1.000
_cell.length_c   1.000
_cell.angle_alpha   90.00
_cell.angle_beta   90.00
_cell.angle_gamma   90.00
#
_symmetry.space_group_name_H-M   'P 1'
#
loop_
_entity.id
_entity.type
_entity.pdbx_description
1 polymer ?
#
loop_
_entity_poly.entity_id
_entity_poly.type
_entity_poly.pdbx_seq_one_letter_code
_entity_poly.pdbx_strand_id
1 'polypeptide(L)'
;MNTVLDFYKDKTVFLTGHTGFKGTWLTRTLLLAGAKVVGYSLNPPTDPALFNMAGFDEYIESGKFKSVIGDVRDLVELSAAVKEAKPDILFHLAAQPIVRDSYKDPVYTYETNVMGTVNVMESVRQEMLSGHKIGSVVIITTDKVYKNVERDLWGYREYEELDGYDPYSNSKSCAELAVHSYRDSFFKASEAEKGAGRNWIVPISTARAGNVIGGGDFANDRIIPDSVRAVEKAVKSGGEAVIPVRNPFSTRPYQHVLEPLAMYLTIAKKQYEDDSYADWYNVGPDDCDCVTTGDLVTLFCDSWNRVAISNDGVALPRVHWENKAEANAPHEAGFLKLDSTKVKVRLGYKPRWHINECMDKTVEFSKVYLTDSVRIPQEMDRQIGEFFNGLFTR
;
A
#
# COMPACT_ATOMS: atom_id res chain seq x y z
N MET A 1 -5.81 -12.56 22.58
CA MET A 1 -4.49 -11.95 22.20
C MET A 1 -4.79 -10.57 21.69
N ASN A 2 -4.15 -9.52 22.26
CA ASN A 2 -4.31 -8.17 21.74
C ASN A 2 -3.65 -8.10 20.36
N THR A 3 -4.41 -7.81 19.33
CA THR A 3 -3.88 -7.63 17.99
C THR A 3 -3.40 -6.19 17.81
N VAL A 4 -2.68 -5.91 16.71
CA VAL A 4 -2.29 -4.53 16.39
C VAL A 4 -3.52 -3.63 16.19
N LEU A 5 -4.67 -4.20 15.80
CA LEU A 5 -5.89 -3.45 15.52
C LEU A 5 -6.56 -2.90 16.78
N ASP A 6 -6.45 -3.58 17.93
CA ASP A 6 -7.04 -3.09 19.19
C ASP A 6 -6.52 -1.71 19.60
N PHE A 7 -5.29 -1.37 19.19
CA PHE A 7 -4.68 -0.06 19.41
C PHE A 7 -5.43 1.08 18.71
N TYR A 8 -6.06 0.81 17.55
CA TYR A 8 -6.71 1.83 16.73
C TYR A 8 -8.13 2.18 17.17
N LYS A 9 -8.70 1.39 18.09
CA LYS A 9 -10.03 1.69 18.61
C LYS A 9 -10.10 3.11 19.17
N ASP A 10 -11.11 3.85 18.73
CA ASP A 10 -11.40 5.24 19.11
C ASP A 10 -10.33 6.28 18.75
N LYS A 11 -9.28 5.91 17.99
CA LYS A 11 -8.30 6.86 17.45
C LYS A 11 -8.80 7.52 16.18
N THR A 12 -8.43 8.77 15.99
CA THR A 12 -8.64 9.49 14.73
C THR A 12 -7.42 9.30 13.83
N VAL A 13 -7.65 8.74 12.65
CA VAL A 13 -6.61 8.48 11.65
C VAL A 13 -6.86 9.34 10.42
N PHE A 14 -5.87 10.15 10.04
CA PHE A 14 -5.87 10.85 8.76
C PHE A 14 -5.10 10.05 7.72
N LEU A 15 -5.74 9.82 6.57
CA LEU A 15 -5.21 8.95 5.53
C LEU A 15 -5.24 9.64 4.17
N THR A 16 -4.09 9.98 3.58
CA THR A 16 -4.06 10.43 2.19
C THR A 16 -4.05 9.25 1.22
N GLY A 17 -4.71 9.40 0.09
CA GLY A 17 -4.77 8.34 -0.93
C GLY A 17 -5.77 7.22 -0.62
N HIS A 18 -6.81 7.52 0.17
CA HIS A 18 -7.82 6.55 0.62
C HIS A 18 -8.68 5.97 -0.52
N THR A 19 -8.79 6.65 -1.65
CA THR A 19 -9.56 6.19 -2.83
C THR A 19 -8.80 5.19 -3.71
N GLY A 20 -7.48 5.07 -3.51
CA GLY A 20 -6.63 4.11 -4.22
C GLY A 20 -6.71 2.69 -3.64
N PHE A 21 -6.14 1.71 -4.34
CA PHE A 21 -6.16 0.29 -3.96
C PHE A 21 -5.73 0.04 -2.51
N LYS A 22 -4.49 0.38 -2.14
CA LYS A 22 -3.99 0.19 -0.77
C LYS A 22 -4.73 1.04 0.26
N GLY A 23 -5.08 2.27 -0.12
CA GLY A 23 -5.81 3.19 0.76
C GLY A 23 -7.21 2.68 1.10
N THR A 24 -7.92 2.07 0.15
CA THR A 24 -9.24 1.47 0.39
C THR A 24 -9.16 0.29 1.37
N TRP A 25 -8.19 -0.63 1.18
CA TRP A 25 -7.96 -1.73 2.12
C TRP A 25 -7.60 -1.23 3.52
N LEU A 26 -6.73 -0.21 3.61
CA LEU A 26 -6.34 0.37 4.91
C LEU A 26 -7.52 1.06 5.59
N THR A 27 -8.31 1.82 4.84
CA THR A 27 -9.54 2.46 5.35
C THR A 27 -10.49 1.42 5.94
N ARG A 28 -10.79 0.34 5.18
CA ARG A 28 -11.67 -0.74 5.65
C ARG A 28 -11.12 -1.40 6.91
N THR A 29 -9.81 -1.72 6.94
CA THR A 29 -9.15 -2.33 8.10
C THR A 29 -9.24 -1.44 9.35
N LEU A 30 -8.99 -0.14 9.21
CA LEU A 30 -9.07 0.81 10.33
C LEU A 30 -10.49 0.99 10.85
N LEU A 31 -11.49 1.02 9.97
CA LEU A 31 -12.90 1.13 10.36
C LEU A 31 -13.36 -0.12 11.12
N LEU A 32 -12.97 -1.32 10.66
CA LEU A 32 -13.22 -2.57 11.38
C LEU A 32 -12.50 -2.62 12.74
N ALA A 33 -11.35 -1.99 12.86
CA ALA A 33 -10.63 -1.82 14.13
C ALA A 33 -11.31 -0.82 15.09
N GLY A 34 -12.37 -0.13 14.65
CA GLY A 34 -13.08 0.86 15.46
C GLY A 34 -12.45 2.26 15.45
N ALA A 35 -11.56 2.55 14.53
CA ALA A 35 -11.01 3.89 14.35
C ALA A 35 -12.03 4.84 13.73
N LYS A 36 -11.82 6.16 13.92
CA LYS A 36 -12.41 7.21 13.10
C LYS A 36 -11.42 7.58 12.00
N VAL A 37 -11.84 7.48 10.75
CA VAL A 37 -10.96 7.73 9.60
C VAL A 37 -11.38 8.99 8.85
N VAL A 38 -10.42 9.86 8.57
CA VAL A 38 -10.58 10.99 7.65
C VAL A 38 -9.66 10.75 6.45
N GLY A 39 -10.26 10.41 5.33
CA GLY A 39 -9.55 10.21 4.07
C GLY A 39 -9.44 11.51 3.27
N TYR A 40 -8.27 11.79 2.68
CA TYR A 40 -8.02 12.93 1.79
C TYR A 40 -7.34 12.43 0.50
N SER A 41 -7.98 12.61 -0.64
CA SER A 41 -7.48 12.09 -1.93
C SER A 41 -8.22 12.71 -3.10
N LEU A 42 -7.65 12.58 -4.29
CA LEU A 42 -8.39 12.74 -5.54
C LEU A 42 -9.51 11.69 -5.66
N ASN A 43 -10.39 11.85 -6.64
CA ASN A 43 -11.37 10.83 -7.01
C ASN A 43 -10.67 9.48 -7.28
N PRO A 44 -11.38 8.35 -7.16
CA PRO A 44 -10.84 7.04 -7.49
C PRO A 44 -10.12 7.03 -8.84
N PRO A 45 -8.90 6.47 -8.92
CA PRO A 45 -8.04 6.60 -10.12
C PRO A 45 -8.43 5.64 -11.25
N THR A 46 -9.36 4.72 -11.02
CA THR A 46 -9.77 3.67 -11.98
C THR A 46 -11.29 3.53 -12.03
N ASP A 47 -11.80 3.02 -13.15
CA ASP A 47 -13.17 2.57 -13.29
C ASP A 47 -13.15 1.16 -13.94
N PRO A 48 -13.56 0.11 -13.22
CA PRO A 48 -14.08 0.11 -11.85
C PRO A 48 -13.05 0.51 -10.80
N ALA A 49 -13.53 0.90 -9.60
CA ALA A 49 -12.69 1.25 -8.47
C ALA A 49 -13.10 0.50 -7.21
N LEU A 50 -12.14 -0.06 -6.50
CA LEU A 50 -12.41 -0.78 -5.24
C LEU A 50 -13.11 0.11 -4.21
N PHE A 51 -12.75 1.39 -4.15
CA PHE A 51 -13.34 2.36 -3.24
C PHE A 51 -14.86 2.43 -3.35
N ASN A 52 -15.37 2.40 -4.59
CA ASN A 52 -16.81 2.48 -4.85
C ASN A 52 -17.56 1.18 -4.46
N MET A 53 -16.84 0.07 -4.31
CA MET A 53 -17.42 -1.25 -3.99
C MET A 53 -17.16 -1.66 -2.53
N ALA A 54 -16.38 -0.89 -1.78
CA ALA A 54 -15.93 -1.29 -0.44
C ALA A 54 -16.96 -1.10 0.69
N GLY A 55 -18.18 -0.59 0.38
CA GLY A 55 -19.28 -0.50 1.34
C GLY A 55 -19.00 0.43 2.51
N PHE A 56 -18.73 1.70 2.23
CA PHE A 56 -18.41 2.70 3.26
C PHE A 56 -19.62 3.50 3.77
N ASP A 57 -20.82 3.31 3.21
CA ASP A 57 -21.99 4.16 3.46
C ASP A 57 -22.39 4.21 4.94
N GLU A 58 -22.48 3.07 5.61
CA GLU A 58 -22.81 3.01 7.05
C GLU A 58 -21.76 3.74 7.92
N TYR A 59 -20.47 3.67 7.53
CA TYR A 59 -19.41 4.37 8.25
C TYR A 59 -19.46 5.88 8.03
N ILE A 60 -19.89 6.32 6.84
CA ILE A 60 -20.10 7.74 6.52
C ILE A 60 -21.31 8.26 7.31
N GLU A 61 -22.44 7.57 7.28
CA GLU A 61 -23.66 7.92 8.00
C GLU A 61 -23.46 7.98 9.51
N SER A 62 -22.68 7.04 10.05
CA SER A 62 -22.33 7.03 11.50
C SER A 62 -21.25 8.05 11.89
N GLY A 63 -20.66 8.77 10.94
CA GLY A 63 -19.56 9.71 11.17
C GLY A 63 -18.22 9.06 11.55
N LYS A 64 -18.09 7.76 11.38
CA LYS A 64 -16.83 7.02 11.57
C LYS A 64 -15.87 7.20 10.40
N PHE A 65 -16.38 7.49 9.22
CA PHE A 65 -15.58 7.77 8.03
C PHE A 65 -16.00 9.10 7.39
N LYS A 66 -15.02 9.97 7.11
CA LYS A 66 -15.18 11.17 6.30
C LYS A 66 -14.24 11.07 5.08
N SER A 67 -14.82 11.06 3.88
CA SER A 67 -14.05 11.13 2.63
C SER A 67 -14.00 12.58 2.17
N VAL A 68 -12.80 13.15 2.06
CA VAL A 68 -12.53 14.49 1.55
C VAL A 68 -11.83 14.36 0.20
N ILE A 69 -12.44 14.91 -0.83
CA ILE A 69 -11.83 14.99 -2.16
C ILE A 69 -10.96 16.24 -2.19
N GLY A 70 -9.65 16.05 -2.44
CA GLY A 70 -8.66 17.11 -2.47
C GLY A 70 -7.31 16.62 -2.99
N ASP A 71 -6.45 17.56 -3.36
CA ASP A 71 -5.14 17.29 -3.94
C ASP A 71 -4.04 17.56 -2.91
N VAL A 72 -3.14 16.60 -2.68
CA VAL A 72 -1.99 16.77 -1.77
C VAL A 72 -1.00 17.86 -2.24
N ARG A 73 -1.10 18.31 -3.49
CA ARG A 73 -0.32 19.43 -4.01
C ARG A 73 -0.85 20.79 -3.50
N ASP A 74 -2.10 20.85 -3.05
CA ASP A 74 -2.66 22.04 -2.44
C ASP A 74 -2.42 22.04 -0.92
N LEU A 75 -1.37 22.76 -0.51
CA LEU A 75 -1.00 22.88 0.91
C LEU A 75 -2.11 23.52 1.76
N VAL A 76 -2.86 24.49 1.21
CA VAL A 76 -3.85 25.25 1.97
C VAL A 76 -5.04 24.34 2.31
N GLU A 77 -5.59 23.65 1.32
CA GLU A 77 -6.70 22.71 1.51
C GLU A 77 -6.29 21.52 2.37
N LEU A 78 -5.10 20.95 2.12
CA LEU A 78 -4.58 19.82 2.89
C LEU A 78 -4.40 20.20 4.37
N SER A 79 -3.76 21.36 4.66
CA SER A 79 -3.54 21.82 6.04
C SER A 79 -4.87 22.10 6.76
N ALA A 80 -5.87 22.67 6.06
CA ALA A 80 -7.20 22.87 6.62
C ALA A 80 -7.87 21.54 6.98
N ALA A 81 -7.77 20.53 6.11
CA ALA A 81 -8.32 19.20 6.35
C ALA A 81 -7.64 18.48 7.52
N VAL A 82 -6.31 18.53 7.63
CA VAL A 82 -5.54 17.96 8.76
C VAL A 82 -5.93 18.65 10.07
N LYS A 83 -6.01 19.99 10.06
CA LYS A 83 -6.42 20.79 11.24
C LYS A 83 -7.84 20.47 11.71
N GLU A 84 -8.79 20.31 10.78
CA GLU A 84 -10.17 19.92 11.11
C GLU A 84 -10.23 18.51 11.69
N ALA A 85 -9.46 17.57 11.12
CA ALA A 85 -9.45 16.18 11.54
C ALA A 85 -8.86 15.96 12.92
N LYS A 86 -7.88 16.78 13.34
CA LYS A 86 -7.09 16.61 14.59
C LYS A 86 -6.65 15.17 14.80
N PRO A 87 -5.86 14.57 13.89
CA PRO A 87 -5.59 13.16 13.93
C PRO A 87 -4.60 12.77 15.04
N ASP A 88 -4.80 11.61 15.64
CA ASP A 88 -3.80 10.94 16.49
C ASP A 88 -2.66 10.37 15.63
N ILE A 89 -3.01 9.89 14.43
CA ILE A 89 -2.10 9.17 13.51
C ILE A 89 -2.35 9.65 12.08
N LEU A 90 -1.26 9.81 11.32
CA LEU A 90 -1.32 10.16 9.90
C LEU A 90 -0.59 9.11 9.05
N PHE A 91 -1.28 8.60 8.01
CA PHE A 91 -0.68 7.78 6.95
C PHE A 91 -0.70 8.54 5.62
N HIS A 92 0.45 8.63 4.97
CA HIS A 92 0.56 9.26 3.64
C HIS A 92 0.79 8.20 2.56
N LEU A 93 -0.31 7.85 1.84
CA LEU A 93 -0.29 6.89 0.73
C LEU A 93 -0.52 7.55 -0.63
N ALA A 94 -0.99 8.81 -0.67
CA ALA A 94 -1.22 9.50 -1.93
C ALA A 94 0.07 9.61 -2.75
N ALA A 95 0.00 9.21 -4.00
CA ALA A 95 1.12 9.25 -4.94
C ALA A 95 0.62 9.10 -6.39
N GLN A 96 1.41 9.52 -7.36
CA GLN A 96 1.38 9.00 -8.72
C GLN A 96 2.24 7.73 -8.73
N PRO A 97 1.64 6.49 -8.81
CA PRO A 97 2.37 5.25 -8.54
C PRO A 97 2.82 4.48 -9.80
N ILE A 98 2.52 4.98 -11.00
CA ILE A 98 2.71 4.25 -12.25
C ILE A 98 3.99 4.71 -12.94
N VAL A 99 4.96 3.80 -13.09
CA VAL A 99 6.26 4.10 -13.73
C VAL A 99 6.08 4.63 -15.16
N ARG A 100 5.25 3.97 -15.98
CA ARG A 100 5.04 4.41 -17.39
C ARG A 100 4.42 5.79 -17.49
N ASP A 101 3.53 6.16 -16.58
CA ASP A 101 2.91 7.47 -16.56
C ASP A 101 3.90 8.55 -16.10
N SER A 102 4.88 8.20 -15.26
CA SER A 102 5.94 9.13 -14.86
C SER A 102 6.84 9.55 -16.02
N TYR A 103 7.01 8.70 -17.03
CA TYR A 103 7.71 9.09 -18.27
C TYR A 103 6.87 10.01 -19.17
N LYS A 104 5.53 9.89 -19.10
CA LYS A 104 4.62 10.77 -19.88
C LYS A 104 4.49 12.16 -19.25
N ASP A 105 4.41 12.20 -17.91
CA ASP A 105 4.27 13.44 -17.15
C ASP A 105 5.16 13.42 -15.89
N PRO A 106 6.47 13.70 -16.07
CA PRO A 106 7.40 13.73 -14.95
C PRO A 106 7.12 14.90 -13.99
N VAL A 107 6.66 16.06 -14.49
CA VAL A 107 6.38 17.23 -13.65
C VAL A 107 5.27 16.90 -12.66
N TYR A 108 4.14 16.39 -13.13
CA TYR A 108 3.06 15.94 -12.27
C TYR A 108 3.51 14.88 -11.24
N THR A 109 4.40 13.98 -11.68
CA THR A 109 4.95 12.94 -10.81
C THR A 109 5.76 13.54 -9.65
N TYR A 110 6.65 14.49 -9.93
CA TYR A 110 7.42 15.17 -8.88
C TYR A 110 6.56 16.08 -8.01
N GLU A 111 5.64 16.83 -8.59
CA GLU A 111 4.70 17.66 -7.83
C GLU A 111 3.89 16.82 -6.84
N THR A 112 3.37 15.67 -7.29
CA THR A 112 2.55 14.81 -6.44
C THR A 112 3.40 14.09 -5.40
N ASN A 113 4.49 13.45 -5.81
CA ASN A 113 5.24 12.54 -4.94
C ASN A 113 6.21 13.27 -4.01
N VAL A 114 6.84 14.35 -4.48
CA VAL A 114 7.80 15.13 -3.68
C VAL A 114 7.08 16.26 -2.98
N MET A 115 6.47 17.18 -3.75
CA MET A 115 5.83 18.34 -3.14
C MET A 115 4.60 17.95 -2.34
N GLY A 116 3.82 16.96 -2.77
CA GLY A 116 2.74 16.40 -1.95
C GLY A 116 3.23 15.85 -0.62
N THR A 117 4.37 15.14 -0.57
CA THR A 117 5.00 14.69 0.68
C THR A 117 5.47 15.88 1.52
N VAL A 118 6.10 16.90 0.92
CA VAL A 118 6.49 18.13 1.61
C VAL A 118 5.28 18.83 2.20
N ASN A 119 4.18 18.93 1.47
CA ASN A 119 2.94 19.56 1.94
C ASN A 119 2.33 18.80 3.14
N VAL A 120 2.38 17.45 3.12
CA VAL A 120 1.95 16.64 4.27
C VAL A 120 2.82 16.93 5.49
N MET A 121 4.15 16.96 5.32
CA MET A 121 5.09 17.25 6.41
C MET A 121 4.89 18.67 6.95
N GLU A 122 4.63 19.63 6.08
CA GLU A 122 4.36 21.01 6.47
C GLU A 122 3.02 21.14 7.23
N SER A 123 1.98 20.43 6.79
CA SER A 123 0.70 20.37 7.50
C SER A 123 0.87 19.81 8.93
N VAL A 124 1.68 18.74 9.08
CA VAL A 124 2.05 18.18 10.39
C VAL A 124 2.79 19.21 11.25
N ARG A 125 3.73 19.96 10.65
CA ARG A 125 4.49 21.02 11.34
C ARG A 125 3.57 22.16 11.81
N GLN A 126 2.61 22.57 10.99
CA GLN A 126 1.63 23.60 11.35
C GLN A 126 0.73 23.15 12.52
N GLU A 127 0.28 21.89 12.52
CA GLU A 127 -0.50 21.33 13.64
C GLU A 127 0.34 21.29 14.93
N MET A 128 1.60 20.85 14.85
CA MET A 128 2.50 20.87 15.98
C MET A 128 2.66 22.29 16.56
N LEU A 129 2.86 23.31 15.71
CA LEU A 129 2.99 24.70 16.12
C LEU A 129 1.70 25.28 16.70
N SER A 130 0.53 24.76 16.30
CA SER A 130 -0.77 25.12 16.87
C SER A 130 -1.04 24.46 18.23
N GLY A 131 -0.14 23.61 18.70
CA GLY A 131 -0.25 22.89 19.97
C GLY A 131 -0.97 21.54 19.88
N HIS A 132 -1.38 21.09 18.67
CA HIS A 132 -1.89 19.74 18.46
C HIS A 132 -0.76 18.78 18.08
N LYS A 133 -0.57 17.74 18.91
CA LYS A 133 0.49 16.73 18.68
C LYS A 133 -0.07 15.52 17.99
N ILE A 134 0.37 15.28 16.73
CA ILE A 134 0.16 14.03 16.03
C ILE A 134 1.14 12.99 16.60
N GLY A 135 0.61 11.91 17.17
CA GLY A 135 1.42 10.92 17.89
C GLY A 135 2.24 9.99 16.98
N SER A 136 1.89 9.88 15.71
CA SER A 136 2.61 9.01 14.74
C SER A 136 2.31 9.42 13.31
N VAL A 137 3.36 9.51 12.48
CA VAL A 137 3.26 9.75 11.03
C VAL A 137 4.02 8.65 10.28
N VAL A 138 3.36 8.02 9.31
CA VAL A 138 3.98 7.01 8.44
C VAL A 138 3.83 7.43 6.98
N ILE A 139 4.96 7.60 6.31
CA ILE A 139 5.05 7.98 4.90
C ILE A 139 5.37 6.73 4.08
N ILE A 140 4.50 6.40 3.13
CA ILE A 140 4.67 5.20 2.30
C ILE A 140 5.44 5.55 1.04
N THR A 141 6.57 4.87 0.86
CA THR A 141 7.41 4.98 -0.32
C THR A 141 7.46 3.65 -1.07
N THR A 142 8.58 3.29 -1.68
CA THR A 142 8.70 2.11 -2.55
C THR A 142 10.06 1.45 -2.39
N ASP A 143 10.16 0.18 -2.75
CA ASP A 143 11.41 -0.56 -2.92
C ASP A 143 12.33 0.05 -4.01
N LYS A 144 11.75 0.83 -4.93
CA LYS A 144 12.47 1.44 -6.08
C LYS A 144 13.22 2.72 -5.72
N VAL A 145 13.25 3.12 -4.44
CA VAL A 145 14.00 4.31 -3.99
C VAL A 145 15.52 4.13 -4.06
N TYR A 146 16.00 2.90 -4.12
CA TYR A 146 17.42 2.59 -4.11
C TYR A 146 18.06 2.72 -5.50
N LYS A 147 19.35 3.03 -5.52
CA LYS A 147 20.19 2.85 -6.69
C LYS A 147 20.27 1.38 -7.03
N ASN A 148 19.46 0.95 -7.99
CA ASN A 148 19.39 -0.46 -8.36
C ASN A 148 20.55 -0.83 -9.29
N VAL A 149 21.47 -1.65 -8.78
CA VAL A 149 22.60 -2.24 -9.53
C VAL A 149 22.35 -3.71 -9.87
N GLU A 150 21.08 -4.14 -9.81
CA GLU A 150 20.59 -5.47 -10.18
C GLU A 150 21.35 -6.64 -9.53
N ARG A 151 21.73 -6.50 -8.26
CA ARG A 151 22.38 -7.59 -7.54
C ARG A 151 21.38 -8.67 -7.16
N ASP A 152 21.75 -9.91 -7.36
CA ASP A 152 20.91 -11.11 -7.19
C ASP A 152 21.11 -11.82 -5.84
N LEU A 153 22.21 -11.54 -5.13
CA LEU A 153 22.61 -12.28 -3.91
C LEU A 153 21.85 -11.86 -2.65
N TRP A 154 21.59 -10.53 -2.48
CA TRP A 154 20.90 -10.02 -1.28
C TRP A 154 20.10 -8.77 -1.60
N GLY A 155 19.06 -8.52 -0.77
CA GLY A 155 18.20 -7.35 -0.89
C GLY A 155 18.86 -6.05 -0.44
N TYR A 156 18.29 -4.92 -0.89
CA TYR A 156 18.72 -3.57 -0.47
C TYR A 156 18.35 -3.32 0.99
N ARG A 157 19.26 -2.70 1.73
CA ARG A 157 19.09 -2.32 3.14
C ARG A 157 18.78 -0.84 3.27
N GLU A 158 18.18 -0.45 4.39
CA GLU A 158 17.67 0.91 4.60
C GLU A 158 18.72 2.02 4.56
N TYR A 159 20.00 1.71 4.75
CA TYR A 159 21.12 2.67 4.73
C TYR A 159 21.80 2.79 3.36
N GLU A 160 21.34 2.07 2.35
CA GLU A 160 21.93 2.12 1.02
C GLU A 160 21.48 3.35 0.23
N GLU A 161 22.20 3.66 -0.85
CA GLU A 161 22.07 4.88 -1.65
C GLU A 161 20.64 5.00 -2.23
N LEU A 162 20.02 6.16 -2.03
CA LEU A 162 18.72 6.52 -2.58
C LEU A 162 18.92 7.24 -3.92
N ASP A 163 18.76 6.52 -5.02
CA ASP A 163 18.92 7.04 -6.38
C ASP A 163 18.07 6.21 -7.36
N GLY A 164 16.75 6.32 -7.24
CA GLY A 164 15.81 5.65 -8.17
C GLY A 164 16.02 6.11 -9.61
N TYR A 165 15.98 5.19 -10.56
CA TYR A 165 16.38 5.43 -11.94
C TYR A 165 15.34 6.23 -12.76
N ASP A 166 14.10 5.82 -12.74
CA ASP A 166 13.02 6.48 -13.51
C ASP A 166 12.37 7.63 -12.72
N PRO A 167 11.58 8.51 -13.37
CA PRO A 167 10.99 9.67 -12.67
C PRO A 167 10.12 9.30 -11.47
N TYR A 168 9.38 8.17 -11.52
CA TYR A 168 8.62 7.69 -10.37
C TYR A 168 9.56 7.26 -9.22
N SER A 169 10.52 6.40 -9.52
CA SER A 169 11.46 5.87 -8.54
C SER A 169 12.28 6.99 -7.90
N ASN A 170 12.79 7.92 -8.73
CA ASN A 170 13.55 9.07 -8.26
C ASN A 170 12.69 10.02 -7.42
N SER A 171 11.45 10.30 -7.82
CA SER A 171 10.54 11.13 -7.01
C SER A 171 10.30 10.55 -5.63
N LYS A 172 10.26 9.21 -5.49
CA LYS A 172 10.15 8.55 -4.19
C LYS A 172 11.45 8.59 -3.39
N SER A 173 12.62 8.54 -4.04
CA SER A 173 13.92 8.81 -3.38
C SER A 173 13.98 10.25 -2.85
N CYS A 174 13.55 11.22 -3.63
CA CYS A 174 13.46 12.63 -3.21
C CYS A 174 12.47 12.82 -2.03
N ALA A 175 11.33 12.12 -2.04
CA ALA A 175 10.38 12.14 -0.95
C ALA A 175 10.99 11.61 0.37
N GLU A 176 11.77 10.50 0.31
CA GLU A 176 12.54 10.00 1.47
C GLU A 176 13.47 11.07 2.02
N LEU A 177 14.27 11.71 1.15
CA LEU A 177 15.21 12.76 1.55
C LEU A 177 14.51 14.00 2.14
N ALA A 178 13.34 14.37 1.59
CA ALA A 178 12.53 15.45 2.15
C ALA A 178 12.03 15.09 3.56
N VAL A 179 11.56 13.86 3.78
CA VAL A 179 11.14 13.38 5.10
C VAL A 179 12.32 13.39 6.09
N HIS A 180 13.53 12.94 5.67
CA HIS A 180 14.73 13.00 6.50
C HIS A 180 15.05 14.44 6.94
N SER A 181 15.01 15.38 6.00
CA SER A 181 15.26 16.80 6.28
C SER A 181 14.25 17.39 7.26
N TYR A 182 12.94 17.18 7.04
CA TYR A 182 11.91 17.68 7.95
C TYR A 182 12.02 17.07 9.34
N ARG A 183 12.21 15.77 9.43
CA ARG A 183 12.40 15.06 10.70
C ARG A 183 13.56 15.65 11.50
N ASP A 184 14.72 15.80 10.86
CA ASP A 184 15.91 16.27 11.54
C ASP A 184 15.90 17.76 11.86
N SER A 185 15.19 18.58 11.05
CA SER A 185 15.16 20.03 11.23
C SER A 185 14.04 20.52 12.15
N PHE A 186 12.87 19.83 12.17
CA PHE A 186 11.69 20.38 12.82
C PHE A 186 11.06 19.48 13.90
N PHE A 187 11.35 18.16 13.88
CA PHE A 187 10.65 17.22 14.75
C PHE A 187 11.55 16.54 15.79
N LYS A 188 12.81 16.94 15.91
CA LYS A 188 13.68 16.50 17.01
C LYS A 188 13.21 17.08 18.34
N ALA A 189 13.25 16.27 19.38
CA ALA A 189 12.97 16.70 20.74
C ALA A 189 14.06 17.68 21.23
N SER A 190 13.64 18.70 21.98
CA SER A 190 14.54 19.59 22.74
C SER A 190 15.31 18.80 23.82
N GLU A 191 16.37 19.38 24.39
CA GLU A 191 17.13 18.75 25.47
C GLU A 191 16.26 18.46 26.71
N ALA A 192 15.27 19.32 27.00
CA ALA A 192 14.32 19.10 28.08
C ALA A 192 13.41 17.89 27.82
N GLU A 193 12.94 17.74 26.56
CA GLU A 193 12.11 16.60 26.15
C GLU A 193 12.92 15.29 26.09
N LYS A 194 14.20 15.36 25.69
CA LYS A 194 15.11 14.22 25.76
C LYS A 194 15.35 13.78 27.21
N GLY A 195 15.50 14.73 28.13
CA GLY A 195 15.56 14.45 29.57
C GLY A 195 14.33 13.77 30.13
N ALA A 196 13.16 13.94 29.47
CA ALA A 196 11.92 13.22 29.75
C ALA A 196 11.73 11.93 28.94
N GLY A 197 12.79 11.44 28.27
CA GLY A 197 12.80 10.19 27.52
C GLY A 197 12.21 10.25 26.11
N ARG A 198 12.09 11.45 25.52
CA ARG A 198 11.59 11.65 24.15
C ARG A 198 12.74 11.92 23.19
N ASN A 199 12.72 11.28 22.02
CA ASN A 199 13.65 11.56 20.93
C ASN A 199 13.06 12.50 19.88
N TRP A 200 11.74 12.50 19.74
CA TRP A 200 11.02 13.23 18.70
C TRP A 200 9.79 13.97 19.28
N ILE A 201 9.54 15.17 18.77
CA ILE A 201 8.28 15.90 19.05
C ILE A 201 7.12 15.23 18.31
N VAL A 202 7.36 14.86 17.04
CA VAL A 202 6.47 14.06 16.21
C VAL A 202 7.26 12.87 15.66
N PRO A 203 6.94 11.63 16.07
CA PRO A 203 7.59 10.43 15.53
C PRO A 203 7.17 10.19 14.08
N ILE A 204 8.15 10.09 13.17
CA ILE A 204 7.93 9.92 11.74
C ILE A 204 8.77 8.77 11.21
N SER A 205 8.12 7.87 10.46
CA SER A 205 8.79 6.77 9.76
C SER A 205 8.47 6.79 8.27
N THR A 206 9.39 6.27 7.46
CA THR A 206 9.09 5.85 6.09
C THR A 206 8.98 4.34 6.00
N ALA A 207 8.10 3.86 5.12
CA ALA A 207 7.90 2.44 4.85
C ALA A 207 8.07 2.17 3.34
N ARG A 208 9.16 1.49 2.99
CA ARG A 208 9.56 1.15 1.62
C ARG A 208 9.01 -0.22 1.29
N ALA A 209 7.88 -0.27 0.57
CA ALA A 209 7.23 -1.52 0.22
C ALA A 209 7.43 -1.88 -1.25
N GLY A 210 7.62 -3.18 -1.50
CA GLY A 210 7.73 -3.76 -2.83
C GLY A 210 6.39 -3.93 -3.55
N ASN A 211 6.36 -4.86 -4.51
CA ASN A 211 5.18 -5.12 -5.33
C ASN A 211 4.05 -5.70 -4.47
N VAL A 212 2.91 -5.04 -4.49
CA VAL A 212 1.73 -5.43 -3.72
C VAL A 212 0.66 -5.94 -4.67
N ILE A 213 0.13 -7.14 -4.38
CA ILE A 213 -0.97 -7.76 -5.11
C ILE A 213 -2.13 -8.05 -4.16
N GLY A 214 -3.31 -8.27 -4.72
CA GLY A 214 -4.54 -8.54 -3.96
C GLY A 214 -5.77 -8.19 -4.77
N GLY A 215 -6.92 -8.56 -4.27
CA GLY A 215 -8.17 -8.26 -4.93
C GLY A 215 -8.51 -6.77 -4.94
N GLY A 216 -9.13 -6.31 -6.05
CA GLY A 216 -9.58 -4.93 -6.19
C GLY A 216 -8.50 -3.93 -6.66
N ASP A 217 -7.32 -4.38 -7.08
CA ASP A 217 -6.42 -3.54 -7.88
C ASP A 217 -6.92 -3.54 -9.33
N PHE A 218 -7.25 -2.36 -9.85
CA PHE A 218 -7.71 -2.17 -11.22
C PHE A 218 -6.77 -1.27 -12.04
N ALA A 219 -5.57 -1.01 -11.52
CA ALA A 219 -4.59 -0.17 -12.21
C ALA A 219 -4.15 -0.82 -13.54
N ASN A 220 -3.85 0.02 -14.53
CA ASN A 220 -3.29 -0.43 -15.80
C ASN A 220 -1.82 -0.80 -15.66
N ASP A 221 -1.32 -1.59 -16.60
CA ASP A 221 0.09 -1.99 -16.71
C ASP A 221 0.62 -2.74 -15.47
N ARG A 222 -0.27 -3.47 -14.77
CA ARG A 222 0.09 -4.36 -13.67
C ARG A 222 -0.39 -5.78 -13.95
N ILE A 223 0.47 -6.75 -13.66
CA ILE A 223 0.27 -8.14 -14.10
C ILE A 223 -1.02 -8.78 -13.54
N ILE A 224 -1.36 -8.59 -12.27
CA ILE A 224 -2.58 -9.18 -11.69
C ILE A 224 -3.85 -8.49 -12.21
N PRO A 225 -3.98 -7.15 -12.21
CA PRO A 225 -5.10 -6.48 -12.88
C PRO A 225 -5.25 -6.89 -14.36
N ASP A 226 -4.15 -6.99 -15.11
CA ASP A 226 -4.19 -7.43 -16.52
C ASP A 226 -4.68 -8.87 -16.65
N SER A 227 -4.29 -9.74 -15.72
CA SER A 227 -4.76 -11.14 -15.67
C SER A 227 -6.28 -11.20 -15.40
N VAL A 228 -6.78 -10.43 -14.45
CA VAL A 228 -8.23 -10.36 -14.14
C VAL A 228 -9.01 -9.81 -15.33
N ARG A 229 -8.50 -8.77 -16.01
CA ARG A 229 -9.13 -8.23 -17.23
C ARG A 229 -9.18 -9.26 -18.37
N ALA A 230 -8.16 -10.09 -18.53
CA ALA A 230 -8.17 -11.17 -19.53
C ALA A 230 -9.29 -12.19 -19.24
N VAL A 231 -9.46 -12.54 -17.95
CA VAL A 231 -10.56 -13.42 -17.52
C VAL A 231 -11.92 -12.76 -17.74
N GLU A 232 -12.08 -11.51 -17.31
CA GLU A 232 -13.34 -10.75 -17.49
C GLU A 232 -13.76 -10.69 -18.98
N LYS A 233 -12.78 -10.48 -19.86
CA LYS A 233 -13.02 -10.51 -21.30
C LYS A 233 -13.50 -11.89 -21.77
N ALA A 234 -12.87 -12.97 -21.31
CA ALA A 234 -13.26 -14.34 -21.67
C ALA A 234 -14.67 -14.71 -21.12
N VAL A 235 -15.03 -14.24 -19.92
CA VAL A 235 -16.38 -14.40 -19.38
C VAL A 235 -17.43 -13.76 -20.31
N LYS A 236 -17.14 -12.55 -20.83
CA LYS A 236 -18.04 -11.82 -21.73
C LYS A 236 -18.12 -12.40 -23.15
N SER A 237 -17.01 -12.89 -23.69
CA SER A 237 -16.93 -13.37 -25.07
C SER A 237 -17.09 -14.88 -25.24
N GLY A 238 -17.02 -15.65 -24.15
CA GLY A 238 -16.91 -17.12 -24.17
C GLY A 238 -15.48 -17.57 -24.48
N GLY A 239 -15.16 -18.83 -24.15
CA GLY A 239 -13.87 -19.45 -24.41
C GLY A 239 -12.88 -19.43 -23.24
N GLU A 240 -11.62 -19.69 -23.50
CA GLU A 240 -10.56 -19.68 -22.52
C GLU A 240 -9.98 -18.27 -22.33
N ALA A 241 -9.48 -17.99 -21.13
CA ALA A 241 -8.79 -16.74 -20.83
C ALA A 241 -7.29 -16.90 -21.08
N VAL A 242 -6.74 -16.11 -22.00
CA VAL A 242 -5.31 -16.08 -22.30
C VAL A 242 -4.69 -14.80 -21.75
N ILE A 243 -3.71 -14.94 -20.86
CA ILE A 243 -3.01 -13.82 -20.23
C ILE A 243 -1.71 -13.55 -21.01
N PRO A 244 -1.56 -12.40 -21.70
CA PRO A 244 -0.32 -12.06 -22.39
C PRO A 244 0.69 -11.50 -21.38
N VAL A 245 1.86 -12.15 -21.22
CA VAL A 245 2.93 -11.72 -20.31
C VAL A 245 4.08 -11.14 -21.12
N ARG A 246 4.31 -9.82 -20.95
CA ARG A 246 5.32 -9.07 -21.72
C ARG A 246 6.75 -9.22 -21.20
N ASN A 247 6.91 -9.40 -19.87
CA ASN A 247 8.22 -9.60 -19.24
C ASN A 247 8.14 -10.70 -18.17
N PRO A 248 8.20 -11.99 -18.57
CA PRO A 248 8.05 -13.10 -17.63
C PRO A 248 9.29 -13.34 -16.76
N PHE A 249 10.45 -12.78 -17.09
CA PHE A 249 11.73 -13.12 -16.47
C PHE A 249 12.14 -12.19 -15.31
N SER A 250 11.45 -11.06 -15.11
CA SER A 250 11.77 -10.12 -14.03
C SER A 250 11.37 -10.68 -12.67
N THR A 251 12.31 -10.71 -11.71
CA THR A 251 12.07 -11.13 -10.32
C THR A 251 11.65 -9.94 -9.48
N ARG A 252 10.57 -10.10 -8.68
CA ARG A 252 10.02 -9.08 -7.81
C ARG A 252 9.61 -9.65 -6.45
N PRO A 253 9.65 -8.84 -5.38
CA PRO A 253 9.17 -9.20 -4.05
C PRO A 253 7.66 -8.99 -3.96
N TYR A 254 6.86 -9.98 -4.39
CA TYR A 254 5.41 -9.89 -4.33
C TYR A 254 4.86 -10.22 -2.95
N GLN A 255 3.88 -9.45 -2.50
CA GLN A 255 3.20 -9.68 -1.21
C GLN A 255 1.72 -9.28 -1.29
N HIS A 256 0.88 -9.93 -0.48
CA HIS A 256 -0.52 -9.55 -0.36
C HIS A 256 -0.67 -8.15 0.22
N VAL A 257 -1.70 -7.40 -0.20
CA VAL A 257 -1.92 -6.02 0.26
C VAL A 257 -1.99 -5.89 1.79
N LEU A 258 -2.51 -6.89 2.47
CA LEU A 258 -2.62 -6.89 3.94
C LEU A 258 -1.25 -7.02 4.65
N GLU A 259 -0.23 -7.60 4.01
CA GLU A 259 1.13 -7.71 4.57
C GLU A 259 1.74 -6.32 4.85
N PRO A 260 1.95 -5.45 3.83
CA PRO A 260 2.50 -4.13 4.10
C PRO A 260 1.55 -3.27 4.95
N LEU A 261 0.22 -3.42 4.83
CA LEU A 261 -0.71 -2.66 5.66
C LEU A 261 -0.58 -3.02 7.15
N ALA A 262 -0.42 -4.31 7.48
CA ALA A 262 -0.16 -4.74 8.86
C ALA A 262 1.14 -4.14 9.40
N MET A 263 2.17 -4.00 8.54
CA MET A 263 3.42 -3.37 8.94
C MET A 263 3.28 -1.87 9.13
N TYR A 264 2.55 -1.17 8.24
CA TYR A 264 2.29 0.27 8.44
C TYR A 264 1.56 0.52 9.76
N LEU A 265 0.55 -0.31 10.06
CA LEU A 265 -0.16 -0.25 11.33
C LEU A 265 0.75 -0.56 12.53
N THR A 266 1.64 -1.55 12.41
CA THR A 266 2.59 -1.91 13.47
C THR A 266 3.63 -0.80 13.69
N ILE A 267 4.20 -0.22 12.62
CA ILE A 267 5.12 0.92 12.71
C ILE A 267 4.44 2.09 13.43
N ALA A 268 3.22 2.45 12.99
CA ALA A 268 2.51 3.57 13.57
C ALA A 268 2.20 3.36 15.06
N LYS A 269 1.74 2.17 15.45
CA LYS A 269 1.52 1.82 16.85
C LYS A 269 2.81 1.91 17.66
N LYS A 270 3.87 1.24 17.20
CA LYS A 270 5.14 1.14 17.93
C LYS A 270 5.76 2.50 18.17
N GLN A 271 5.85 3.36 17.15
CA GLN A 271 6.41 4.70 17.32
C GLN A 271 5.48 5.67 18.07
N TYR A 272 4.17 5.39 18.12
CA TYR A 272 3.23 6.14 18.97
C TYR A 272 3.45 5.84 20.46
N GLU A 273 3.71 4.55 20.79
CA GLU A 273 3.95 4.07 22.16
C GLU A 273 5.36 4.39 22.64
N ASP A 274 6.36 4.28 21.74
CA ASP A 274 7.78 4.53 22.00
C ASP A 274 8.42 5.14 20.74
N ASP A 275 8.78 6.42 20.80
CA ASP A 275 9.30 7.17 19.66
C ASP A 275 10.68 6.71 19.18
N SER A 276 11.36 5.86 19.92
CA SER A 276 12.61 5.21 19.48
C SER A 276 12.43 4.29 18.28
N TYR A 277 11.18 3.87 18.02
CA TYR A 277 10.83 3.10 16.82
C TYR A 277 10.65 3.96 15.56
N ALA A 278 10.68 5.29 15.66
CA ALA A 278 10.63 6.16 14.48
C ALA A 278 11.90 6.02 13.63
N ASP A 279 11.78 5.43 12.42
CA ASP A 279 12.92 5.05 11.58
C ASP A 279 12.46 4.79 10.12
N TRP A 280 13.40 4.41 9.26
CA TRP A 280 13.18 3.95 7.89
C TRP A 280 13.06 2.43 7.89
N TYR A 281 12.03 1.89 7.23
CA TYR A 281 11.76 0.45 7.22
C TYR A 281 11.55 -0.08 5.82
N ASN A 282 12.29 -1.12 5.46
CA ASN A 282 11.95 -1.98 4.34
C ASN A 282 10.81 -2.91 4.74
N VAL A 283 9.77 -2.94 3.92
CA VAL A 283 8.57 -3.75 4.12
C VAL A 283 8.42 -4.68 2.92
N GLY A 284 9.06 -5.80 2.97
CA GLY A 284 9.05 -6.80 1.90
C GLY A 284 8.80 -8.21 2.43
N PRO A 285 8.46 -9.15 1.54
CA PRO A 285 8.24 -10.55 1.88
C PRO A 285 9.56 -11.25 2.23
N ASP A 286 9.47 -12.54 2.53
CA ASP A 286 10.65 -13.41 2.62
C ASP A 286 11.21 -13.71 1.23
N ASP A 287 12.48 -14.13 1.16
CA ASP A 287 13.16 -14.43 -0.12
C ASP A 287 12.44 -15.51 -0.93
N CYS A 288 11.79 -16.47 -0.27
CA CYS A 288 11.01 -17.52 -0.94
C CYS A 288 9.79 -17.00 -1.70
N ASP A 289 9.33 -15.78 -1.39
CA ASP A 289 8.20 -15.12 -2.03
C ASP A 289 8.64 -14.15 -3.15
N CYS A 290 9.96 -14.06 -3.41
CA CYS A 290 10.50 -13.33 -4.53
C CYS A 290 10.52 -14.24 -5.75
N VAL A 291 9.53 -14.07 -6.62
CA VAL A 291 9.33 -14.95 -7.81
C VAL A 291 9.42 -14.14 -9.10
N THR A 292 9.64 -14.84 -10.22
CA THR A 292 9.55 -14.19 -11.54
C THR A 292 8.10 -13.84 -11.87
N THR A 293 7.90 -12.88 -12.76
CA THR A 293 6.55 -12.55 -13.25
C THR A 293 5.88 -13.74 -13.92
N GLY A 294 6.65 -14.59 -14.63
CA GLY A 294 6.15 -15.82 -15.22
C GLY A 294 5.65 -16.83 -14.18
N ASP A 295 6.44 -17.04 -13.10
CA ASP A 295 6.03 -17.90 -11.99
C ASP A 295 4.77 -17.35 -11.29
N LEU A 296 4.71 -16.03 -11.09
CA LEU A 296 3.53 -15.40 -10.49
C LEU A 296 2.26 -15.65 -11.31
N VAL A 297 2.33 -15.50 -12.63
CA VAL A 297 1.15 -15.73 -13.50
C VAL A 297 0.83 -17.22 -13.58
N THR A 298 1.81 -18.09 -13.52
CA THR A 298 1.58 -19.54 -13.40
C THR A 298 0.81 -19.86 -12.13
N LEU A 299 1.22 -19.30 -10.98
CA LEU A 299 0.48 -19.44 -9.73
C LEU A 299 -0.95 -18.89 -9.83
N PHE A 300 -1.17 -17.76 -10.53
CA PHE A 300 -2.51 -17.24 -10.79
C PHE A 300 -3.36 -18.22 -11.58
N CYS A 301 -2.84 -18.78 -12.67
CA CYS A 301 -3.55 -19.77 -13.50
C CYS A 301 -3.88 -21.05 -12.72
N ASP A 302 -2.92 -21.57 -11.96
CA ASP A 302 -3.10 -22.77 -11.15
C ASP A 302 -4.14 -22.55 -10.04
N SER A 303 -4.04 -21.44 -9.30
CA SER A 303 -5.01 -21.07 -8.27
C SER A 303 -6.39 -20.86 -8.90
N TRP A 304 -6.47 -20.13 -10.01
CA TRP A 304 -7.72 -19.89 -10.71
C TRP A 304 -8.43 -21.18 -11.12
N ASN A 305 -7.69 -22.10 -11.74
CA ASN A 305 -8.22 -23.36 -12.24
C ASN A 305 -8.56 -24.36 -11.11
N ARG A 306 -7.93 -24.23 -9.93
CA ARG A 306 -8.13 -25.09 -8.75
C ARG A 306 -9.27 -24.62 -7.86
N VAL A 307 -9.32 -23.32 -7.55
CA VAL A 307 -10.28 -22.75 -6.61
C VAL A 307 -11.67 -22.80 -7.23
N ALA A 308 -12.46 -23.78 -6.84
CA ALA A 308 -13.87 -23.87 -7.24
C ALA A 308 -14.68 -22.82 -6.45
N ILE A 309 -15.27 -21.85 -7.14
CA ILE A 309 -16.39 -21.11 -6.59
C ILE A 309 -17.63 -21.63 -7.28
N SER A 310 -18.40 -22.42 -6.56
CA SER A 310 -19.75 -22.77 -6.92
C SER A 310 -20.66 -21.70 -6.32
N ASN A 311 -21.00 -20.67 -7.07
CA ASN A 311 -22.12 -19.82 -6.73
C ASN A 311 -22.85 -19.42 -8.01
N ASP A 312 -24.12 -19.79 -8.07
CA ASP A 312 -25.17 -19.21 -8.92
C ASP A 312 -25.01 -19.31 -10.45
N GLY A 313 -24.38 -20.37 -10.94
CA GLY A 313 -24.52 -20.75 -12.36
C GLY A 313 -23.60 -20.00 -13.34
N VAL A 314 -22.70 -19.14 -12.87
CA VAL A 314 -21.71 -18.51 -13.75
C VAL A 314 -20.51 -19.45 -13.95
N ALA A 315 -20.39 -20.04 -15.16
CA ALA A 315 -19.21 -20.81 -15.52
C ALA A 315 -18.02 -19.88 -15.76
N LEU A 316 -17.03 -19.94 -14.89
CA LEU A 316 -15.78 -19.20 -15.09
C LEU A 316 -14.87 -19.93 -16.09
N PRO A 317 -14.17 -19.22 -17.00
CA PRO A 317 -13.31 -19.82 -18.01
C PRO A 317 -12.07 -20.45 -17.40
N ARG A 318 -11.47 -21.42 -18.08
CA ARG A 318 -10.10 -21.84 -17.80
C ARG A 318 -9.13 -20.75 -18.21
N VAL A 319 -8.01 -20.68 -17.49
CA VAL A 319 -7.02 -19.61 -17.65
C VAL A 319 -5.64 -20.23 -17.92
N HIS A 320 -4.94 -19.70 -18.90
CA HIS A 320 -3.54 -19.97 -19.17
C HIS A 320 -2.83 -18.68 -19.62
N TRP A 321 -1.52 -18.69 -19.66
CA TRP A 321 -0.77 -17.52 -20.09
C TRP A 321 0.17 -17.82 -21.27
N GLU A 322 0.48 -16.78 -22.05
CA GLU A 322 1.42 -16.84 -23.16
C GLU A 322 2.54 -15.80 -22.98
N ASN A 323 3.77 -16.22 -23.35
CA ASN A 323 4.89 -15.30 -23.41
C ASN A 323 4.73 -14.36 -24.63
N LYS A 324 4.61 -13.07 -24.38
CA LYS A 324 4.53 -12.00 -25.37
C LYS A 324 5.65 -10.97 -25.13
N ALA A 325 6.85 -11.44 -24.75
CA ALA A 325 8.01 -10.58 -24.54
C ALA A 325 8.33 -9.79 -25.83
N GLU A 326 8.50 -8.46 -25.66
CA GLU A 326 8.86 -7.55 -26.74
C GLU A 326 10.36 -7.25 -26.70
N ALA A 327 11.06 -7.41 -27.84
CA ALA A 327 12.50 -7.20 -27.91
C ALA A 327 12.96 -5.76 -27.62
N ASN A 328 12.07 -4.74 -27.75
CA ASN A 328 12.36 -3.32 -27.57
C ASN A 328 11.52 -2.65 -26.46
N ALA A 329 11.11 -3.42 -25.45
CA ALA A 329 10.37 -2.85 -24.31
C ALA A 329 11.25 -1.83 -23.55
N PRO A 330 10.65 -0.76 -22.94
CA PRO A 330 11.37 0.14 -22.03
C PRO A 330 12.11 -0.66 -20.97
N HIS A 331 13.29 -0.17 -20.56
CA HIS A 331 14.08 -0.83 -19.53
C HIS A 331 13.29 -0.91 -18.22
N GLU A 332 13.02 -2.14 -17.80
CA GLU A 332 12.56 -2.44 -16.44
C GLU A 332 13.66 -3.26 -15.75
N ALA A 333 13.98 -2.92 -14.51
CA ALA A 333 14.97 -3.65 -13.73
C ALA A 333 14.67 -5.16 -13.77
N GLY A 334 15.67 -5.98 -14.07
CA GLY A 334 15.53 -7.45 -14.11
C GLY A 334 15.35 -8.03 -12.71
N PHE A 335 15.97 -7.39 -11.70
CA PHE A 335 16.03 -7.91 -10.34
C PHE A 335 15.87 -6.79 -9.30
N LEU A 336 15.01 -7.00 -8.31
CA LEU A 336 14.85 -6.12 -7.17
C LEU A 336 14.36 -6.92 -5.95
N LYS A 337 15.12 -6.85 -4.85
CA LYS A 337 14.75 -7.41 -3.54
C LYS A 337 15.03 -6.41 -2.42
N LEU A 338 14.29 -6.53 -1.33
CA LEU A 338 14.53 -5.80 -0.08
C LEU A 338 15.09 -6.73 1.00
N ASP A 339 16.06 -6.26 1.76
CA ASP A 339 16.40 -6.86 3.05
C ASP A 339 15.45 -6.30 4.12
N SER A 340 14.50 -7.12 4.56
CA SER A 340 13.50 -6.78 5.58
C SER A 340 13.90 -7.24 6.99
N THR A 341 15.18 -7.50 7.23
CA THR A 341 15.71 -7.96 8.53
C THR A 341 15.40 -6.96 9.65
N LYS A 342 15.53 -5.67 9.39
CA LYS A 342 15.29 -4.61 10.37
C LYS A 342 13.87 -4.65 10.92
N VAL A 343 12.86 -4.71 10.05
CA VAL A 343 11.46 -4.76 10.45
C VAL A 343 11.13 -6.06 11.19
N LYS A 344 11.73 -7.18 10.80
CA LYS A 344 11.58 -8.48 11.48
C LYS A 344 12.15 -8.43 12.89
N VAL A 345 13.37 -7.93 13.06
CA VAL A 345 14.05 -7.90 14.36
C VAL A 345 13.44 -6.84 15.30
N ARG A 346 13.24 -5.61 14.81
CA ARG A 346 12.75 -4.51 15.67
C ARG A 346 11.27 -4.58 15.98
N LEU A 347 10.44 -4.98 15.01
CA LEU A 347 8.99 -4.95 15.13
C LEU A 347 8.36 -6.35 15.31
N GLY A 348 9.17 -7.41 15.25
CA GLY A 348 8.68 -8.79 15.37
C GLY A 348 7.85 -9.24 14.16
N TYR A 349 8.07 -8.61 13.00
CA TYR A 349 7.34 -8.96 11.80
C TYR A 349 7.60 -10.41 11.36
N LYS A 350 6.54 -11.08 10.94
CA LYS A 350 6.60 -12.37 10.25
C LYS A 350 5.54 -12.32 9.15
N PRO A 351 5.91 -12.56 7.88
CA PRO A 351 4.93 -12.73 6.82
C PRO A 351 3.90 -13.78 7.22
N ARG A 352 2.64 -13.50 6.94
CA ARG A 352 1.53 -14.40 7.28
C ARG A 352 1.09 -15.22 6.09
N TRP A 353 0.94 -14.55 4.95
CA TRP A 353 0.55 -15.17 3.70
C TRP A 353 1.72 -15.18 2.72
N HIS A 354 2.33 -16.34 2.57
CA HIS A 354 3.34 -16.57 1.55
C HIS A 354 2.71 -16.54 0.15
N ILE A 355 3.54 -16.47 -0.90
CA ILE A 355 3.10 -16.17 -2.27
C ILE A 355 1.96 -17.05 -2.77
N ASN A 356 1.93 -18.35 -2.42
CA ASN A 356 0.86 -19.27 -2.82
C ASN A 356 -0.48 -18.87 -2.19
N GLU A 357 -0.50 -18.63 -0.86
CA GLU A 357 -1.70 -18.21 -0.15
C GLU A 357 -2.13 -16.79 -0.58
N CYS A 358 -1.15 -15.89 -0.76
CA CYS A 358 -1.38 -14.56 -1.32
C CYS A 358 -2.12 -14.64 -2.67
N MET A 359 -1.70 -15.57 -3.54
CA MET A 359 -2.34 -15.77 -4.84
C MET A 359 -3.74 -16.37 -4.69
N ASP A 360 -3.93 -17.34 -3.80
CA ASP A 360 -5.25 -17.93 -3.54
C ASP A 360 -6.25 -16.84 -3.07
N LYS A 361 -5.85 -15.97 -2.12
CA LYS A 361 -6.69 -14.85 -1.66
C LYS A 361 -7.01 -13.83 -2.76
N THR A 362 -6.03 -13.55 -3.60
CA THR A 362 -6.22 -12.66 -4.76
C THR A 362 -7.22 -13.25 -5.76
N VAL A 363 -7.14 -14.55 -6.02
CA VAL A 363 -8.04 -15.27 -6.93
C VAL A 363 -9.46 -15.39 -6.31
N GLU A 364 -9.58 -15.73 -5.02
CA GLU A 364 -10.87 -15.77 -4.30
C GLU A 364 -11.61 -14.45 -4.46
N PHE A 365 -10.94 -13.32 -4.16
CA PHE A 365 -11.52 -11.99 -4.33
C PHE A 365 -11.92 -11.72 -5.78
N SER A 366 -11.06 -12.03 -6.75
CA SER A 366 -11.30 -11.76 -8.16
C SER A 366 -12.50 -12.54 -8.69
N LYS A 367 -12.71 -13.77 -8.20
CA LYS A 367 -13.89 -14.56 -8.54
C LYS A 367 -15.17 -13.96 -7.96
N VAL A 368 -15.15 -13.49 -6.69
CA VAL A 368 -16.28 -12.77 -6.08
C VAL A 368 -16.59 -11.52 -6.91
N TYR A 369 -15.56 -10.74 -7.28
CA TYR A 369 -15.75 -9.56 -8.14
C TYR A 369 -16.47 -9.87 -9.46
N LEU A 370 -16.09 -10.97 -10.13
CA LEU A 370 -16.65 -11.33 -11.44
C LEU A 370 -18.02 -12.01 -11.36
N THR A 371 -18.38 -12.60 -10.22
CA THR A 371 -19.63 -13.35 -10.08
C THR A 371 -20.71 -12.59 -9.29
N ASP A 372 -20.28 -11.87 -8.23
CA ASP A 372 -21.20 -11.15 -7.34
C ASP A 372 -20.47 -9.98 -6.64
N SER A 373 -20.27 -8.89 -7.37
CA SER A 373 -19.53 -7.71 -6.86
C SER A 373 -20.19 -7.03 -5.66
N VAL A 374 -21.47 -7.28 -5.38
CA VAL A 374 -22.16 -6.76 -4.20
C VAL A 374 -21.56 -7.32 -2.90
N ARG A 375 -20.95 -8.51 -2.97
CA ARG A 375 -20.29 -9.17 -1.84
C ARG A 375 -18.86 -8.72 -1.58
N ILE A 376 -18.32 -7.75 -2.31
CA ILE A 376 -16.95 -7.26 -2.12
C ILE A 376 -16.69 -6.78 -0.69
N PRO A 377 -17.58 -6.01 -0.02
CA PRO A 377 -17.34 -5.61 1.37
C PRO A 377 -17.18 -6.81 2.32
N GLN A 378 -18.02 -7.84 2.17
CA GLN A 378 -17.95 -9.05 2.99
C GLN A 378 -16.69 -9.86 2.71
N GLU A 379 -16.26 -9.91 1.45
CA GLU A 379 -15.01 -10.59 1.07
C GLU A 379 -13.78 -9.85 1.64
N MET A 380 -13.77 -8.51 1.62
CA MET A 380 -12.73 -7.71 2.29
C MET A 380 -12.71 -8.01 3.79
N ASP A 381 -13.85 -7.99 4.45
CA ASP A 381 -13.96 -8.27 5.89
C ASP A 381 -13.49 -9.67 6.25
N ARG A 382 -13.83 -10.67 5.42
CA ARG A 382 -13.39 -12.06 5.59
C ARG A 382 -11.87 -12.15 5.52
N GLN A 383 -11.24 -11.59 4.48
CA GLN A 383 -9.79 -11.61 4.32
C GLN A 383 -9.07 -10.83 5.43
N ILE A 384 -9.58 -9.67 5.82
CA ILE A 384 -9.04 -8.90 6.96
C ILE A 384 -9.15 -9.72 8.25
N GLY A 385 -10.30 -10.35 8.49
CA GLY A 385 -10.52 -11.19 9.68
C GLY A 385 -9.58 -12.38 9.74
N GLU A 386 -9.41 -13.11 8.63
CA GLU A 386 -8.48 -14.25 8.53
C GLU A 386 -7.02 -13.79 8.73
N PHE A 387 -6.65 -12.68 8.09
CA PHE A 387 -5.29 -12.15 8.19
C PHE A 387 -4.93 -11.72 9.62
N PHE A 388 -5.82 -11.03 10.32
CA PHE A 388 -5.58 -10.54 11.69
C PHE A 388 -6.00 -11.51 12.81
N ASN A 389 -6.29 -12.78 12.50
CA ASN A 389 -6.62 -13.86 13.44
C ASN A 389 -7.88 -13.64 14.29
N GLY A 390 -9.05 -13.78 13.67
CA GLY A 390 -10.30 -13.95 14.40
C GLY A 390 -10.84 -12.72 15.12
N LEU A 391 -10.32 -11.53 14.81
CA LEU A 391 -10.81 -10.27 15.36
C LEU A 391 -12.31 -10.05 15.11
N PHE A 392 -12.85 -10.65 14.06
CA PHE A 392 -14.21 -10.44 13.59
C PHE A 392 -15.06 -11.71 13.52
N THR A 393 -14.62 -12.82 14.12
CA THR A 393 -15.50 -13.97 14.30
C THR A 393 -16.60 -13.59 15.29
N ARG A 394 -17.75 -13.24 14.79
CA ARG A 394 -19.04 -13.28 15.48
C ARG A 394 -19.77 -14.55 15.16
#